data_a69bc5035037a811a9f8eb4e69ff4174
#
_entry.id   a69bc5035037a811a9f8eb4e69ff4174
#
_cell.length_a   1.000
_cell.length_b   1.000
_cell.length_c   1.000
_cell.angle_alpha   90.00
_cell.angle_beta   90.00
_cell.angle_gamma   90.00
#
_symmetry.space_group_name_H-M   'P 1'
#
loop_
_entity.id
_entity.type
_entity.pdbx_description
1 polymer ?
#
loop_
_entity_poly.entity_id
_entity_poly.type
_entity_poly.pdbx_seq_one_letter_code
_entity_poly.pdbx_strand_id
1 'polypeptide(L)'
;MSNDTSEIGCNPSRNTAVEAGTQGDADDNTIVVLGIGNVLWADEGFGVRCVEALQAGWTFADHVQLIDGGTQGLYLIPQVNAARKLIIFDAVDYGLEPGTLKLVENDEVPRFMGAKKMSLHQTGFQEVLMLAQLTEQYPDEVLLIGCQPQELE
;
A
#
# COMPACT_ATOMS: atom_id res chain seq x y z
N MET A 1 52.99 52.31 22.14
CA MET A 1 51.76 52.76 21.47
C MET A 1 51.43 51.79 20.41
N SER A 2 50.39 51.08 20.64
CA SER A 2 49.85 49.93 19.94
C SER A 2 49.34 50.27 18.54
N ASN A 3 49.70 49.46 17.55
CA ASN A 3 48.98 49.34 16.34
C ASN A 3 48.57 47.90 16.11
N ASP A 4 47.34 47.70 16.32
CA ASP A 4 46.64 46.48 16.00
C ASP A 4 46.11 46.56 14.55
N THR A 5 46.61 45.75 13.69
CA THR A 5 46.08 45.56 12.35
C THR A 5 45.55 44.15 12.23
N SER A 6 44.25 44.05 12.43
CA SER A 6 43.46 42.85 12.21
C SER A 6 43.47 42.45 10.75
N GLU A 7 44.13 41.37 10.42
CA GLU A 7 44.02 40.72 9.10
C GLU A 7 42.72 39.94 8.96
N ILE A 8 41.96 40.36 7.96
CA ILE A 8 40.77 39.67 7.52
C ILE A 8 41.18 38.42 6.74
N GLY A 9 41.16 37.27 7.38
CA GLY A 9 41.37 35.99 6.76
C GLY A 9 40.14 35.58 5.95
N CYS A 10 40.29 35.62 4.62
CA CYS A 10 39.36 35.02 3.68
C CYS A 10 39.52 33.49 3.76
N ASN A 11 38.46 32.82 4.17
CA ASN A 11 38.41 31.36 4.22
C ASN A 11 37.72 30.87 2.95
N PRO A 12 38.42 30.20 2.01
CA PRO A 12 37.80 29.62 0.85
C PRO A 12 37.29 28.21 1.16
N SER A 13 36.13 27.94 0.61
CA SER A 13 35.60 26.63 0.31
C SER A 13 35.18 25.74 1.51
N ARG A 14 33.93 25.91 1.92
CA ARG A 14 33.14 24.76 2.32
C ARG A 14 32.49 24.17 1.06
N ASN A 15 33.12 23.13 0.58
CA ASN A 15 32.52 22.19 -0.34
C ASN A 15 31.41 21.47 0.44
N THR A 16 30.18 21.95 0.31
CA THR A 16 29.03 21.18 0.78
C THR A 16 28.85 20.02 -0.17
N ALA A 17 29.44 18.90 0.19
CA ALA A 17 29.00 17.63 -0.36
C ALA A 17 27.48 17.55 -0.13
N VAL A 18 26.73 17.46 -1.23
CA VAL A 18 25.33 17.10 -1.21
C VAL A 18 25.31 15.68 -0.64
N GLU A 19 25.02 15.58 0.64
CA GLU A 19 24.70 14.29 1.24
C GLU A 19 23.50 13.75 0.46
N ALA A 20 23.72 12.63 -0.22
CA ALA A 20 22.66 11.84 -0.79
C ALA A 20 21.63 11.59 0.31
N GLY A 21 20.40 12.02 0.06
CA GLY A 21 19.32 11.92 1.03
C GLY A 21 19.27 10.50 1.58
N THR A 22 19.42 10.40 2.87
CA THR A 22 19.02 9.22 3.63
C THR A 22 17.62 8.88 3.17
N GLN A 23 17.47 7.68 2.60
CA GLN A 23 16.17 7.03 2.48
C GLN A 23 15.56 7.14 3.86
N GLY A 24 14.47 7.90 3.98
CA GLY A 24 13.77 8.02 5.24
C GLY A 24 13.46 6.62 5.72
N ASP A 25 13.83 6.35 6.98
CA ASP A 25 13.41 5.16 7.68
C ASP A 25 11.90 5.05 7.45
N ALA A 26 11.47 4.01 6.73
CA ALA A 26 10.07 3.68 6.63
C ALA A 26 9.60 3.58 8.09
N ASP A 27 8.66 4.41 8.48
CA ASP A 27 8.14 4.42 9.84
C ASP A 27 7.78 2.97 10.14
N ASP A 28 8.49 2.38 11.12
CA ASP A 28 8.45 0.94 11.44
C ASP A 28 7.03 0.46 11.83
N ASN A 29 6.03 1.30 11.64
CA ASN A 29 4.64 1.05 11.97
C ASN A 29 3.64 1.46 10.87
N THR A 30 4.04 1.62 9.62
CA THR A 30 3.14 2.02 8.54
C THR A 30 2.07 0.97 8.28
N ILE A 31 0.82 1.40 8.37
CA ILE A 31 -0.37 0.59 8.04
C ILE A 31 -0.95 1.11 6.73
N VAL A 32 -1.04 0.26 5.73
CA VAL A 32 -1.68 0.57 4.45
C VAL A 32 -3.02 -0.13 4.38
N VAL A 33 -4.07 0.63 4.12
CA VAL A 33 -5.42 0.14 3.85
C VAL A 33 -5.71 0.38 2.37
N LEU A 34 -5.88 -0.69 1.64
CA LEU A 34 -5.92 -0.68 0.18
C LEU A 34 -7.26 -1.21 -0.32
N GLY A 35 -7.95 -0.41 -1.12
CA GLY A 35 -9.14 -0.83 -1.85
C GLY A 35 -8.81 -1.23 -3.27
N ILE A 36 -9.10 -2.48 -3.64
CA ILE A 36 -8.90 -3.01 -4.99
C ILE A 36 -10.24 -3.13 -5.67
N GLY A 37 -10.28 -2.86 -6.96
CA GLY A 37 -11.46 -3.10 -7.78
C GLY A 37 -11.76 -2.00 -8.78
N ASN A 38 -12.76 -2.25 -9.62
CA ASN A 38 -13.20 -1.32 -10.66
C ASN A 38 -14.59 -0.77 -10.31
N VAL A 39 -14.67 0.50 -9.97
CA VAL A 39 -15.94 1.18 -9.63
C VAL A 39 -16.93 1.30 -10.79
N LEU A 40 -16.48 1.03 -11.99
CA LEU A 40 -17.32 1.08 -13.19
C LEU A 40 -18.08 -0.24 -13.45
N TRP A 41 -17.72 -1.32 -12.74
CA TRP A 41 -18.26 -2.64 -12.99
C TRP A 41 -18.90 -3.24 -11.73
N ALA A 42 -20.22 -3.10 -11.65
CA ALA A 42 -21.07 -3.74 -10.64
C ALA A 42 -20.42 -3.82 -9.22
N ASP A 43 -20.32 -4.99 -8.65
CA ASP A 43 -19.77 -5.22 -7.30
C ASP A 43 -18.25 -5.22 -7.24
N GLU A 44 -17.56 -5.17 -8.37
CA GLU A 44 -16.07 -5.07 -8.39
C GLU A 44 -15.55 -3.80 -7.72
N GLY A 45 -16.36 -2.77 -7.59
CA GLY A 45 -16.01 -1.52 -6.89
C GLY A 45 -16.02 -1.63 -5.37
N PHE A 46 -16.35 -2.76 -4.77
CA PHE A 46 -16.47 -2.93 -3.32
C PHE A 46 -15.24 -2.41 -2.55
N GLY A 47 -14.05 -2.83 -2.94
CA GLY A 47 -12.83 -2.45 -2.22
C GLY A 47 -12.56 -0.95 -2.23
N VAL A 48 -12.72 -0.31 -3.39
CA VAL A 48 -12.57 1.15 -3.53
C VAL A 48 -13.63 1.88 -2.71
N ARG A 49 -14.88 1.43 -2.76
CA ARG A 49 -15.98 2.01 -1.97
C ARG A 49 -15.75 1.91 -0.46
N CYS A 50 -15.15 0.82 0.01
CA CYS A 50 -14.76 0.69 1.41
C CYS A 50 -13.76 1.77 1.83
N VAL A 51 -12.72 2.00 1.03
CA VAL A 51 -11.71 3.02 1.31
C VAL A 51 -12.32 4.43 1.26
N GLU A 52 -13.14 4.74 0.26
CA GLU A 52 -13.87 6.00 0.18
C GLU A 52 -14.73 6.26 1.42
N ALA A 53 -15.47 5.24 1.89
CA ALA A 53 -16.31 5.35 3.08
C ALA A 53 -15.48 5.58 4.36
N LEU A 54 -14.34 4.91 4.50
CA LEU A 54 -13.43 5.12 5.62
C LEU A 54 -12.84 6.53 5.60
N GLN A 55 -12.44 7.04 4.43
CA GLN A 55 -11.93 8.41 4.28
C GLN A 55 -12.97 9.47 4.62
N ALA A 56 -14.22 9.24 4.26
CA ALA A 56 -15.32 10.18 4.49
C ALA A 56 -15.80 10.19 5.95
N GLY A 57 -15.76 9.05 6.63
CA GLY A 57 -16.39 8.86 7.94
C GLY A 57 -15.45 8.85 9.14
N TRP A 58 -14.15 8.73 8.93
CA TRP A 58 -13.18 8.47 10.00
C TRP A 58 -11.89 9.27 9.84
N THR A 59 -11.26 9.56 10.96
CA THR A 59 -9.93 10.15 11.03
C THR A 59 -8.95 9.11 11.56
N PHE A 60 -7.83 8.97 10.89
CA PHE A 60 -6.79 7.99 11.23
C PHE A 60 -5.51 8.70 11.69
N ALA A 61 -4.65 7.96 12.40
CA ALA A 61 -3.33 8.43 12.76
C ALA A 61 -2.44 8.57 11.51
N ASP A 62 -1.41 9.39 11.56
CA ASP A 62 -0.55 9.72 10.42
C ASP A 62 0.15 8.51 9.78
N HIS A 63 0.40 7.45 10.55
CA HIS A 63 1.00 6.21 10.07
C HIS A 63 0.00 5.27 9.35
N VAL A 64 -1.27 5.62 9.27
CA VAL A 64 -2.31 4.87 8.54
C VAL A 64 -2.58 5.55 7.21
N GLN A 65 -2.33 4.84 6.13
CA GLN A 65 -2.55 5.32 4.76
C GLN A 65 -3.73 4.60 4.13
N LEU A 66 -4.72 5.37 3.69
CA LEU A 66 -5.88 4.85 2.96
C LEU A 66 -5.67 5.11 1.47
N ILE A 67 -5.65 4.06 0.67
CA ILE A 67 -5.28 4.13 -0.75
C ILE A 67 -6.37 3.49 -1.60
N ASP A 68 -6.89 4.27 -2.55
CA ASP A 68 -7.63 3.75 -3.69
C ASP A 68 -6.64 3.09 -4.65
N GLY A 69 -6.56 1.77 -4.63
CA GLY A 69 -5.71 0.99 -5.52
C GLY A 69 -6.36 0.72 -6.87
N GLY A 70 -7.67 0.82 -6.96
CA GLY A 70 -8.42 0.61 -8.20
C GLY A 70 -7.96 -0.65 -8.93
N THR A 71 -7.54 -0.46 -10.17
CA THR A 71 -7.03 -1.52 -11.07
C THR A 71 -5.53 -1.36 -11.38
N GLN A 72 -4.78 -0.67 -10.51
CA GLN A 72 -3.42 -0.24 -10.79
C GLN A 72 -2.37 -1.37 -10.81
N GLY A 73 -2.66 -2.55 -10.22
CA GLY A 73 -1.76 -3.70 -10.27
C GLY A 73 -0.33 -3.39 -9.80
N LEU A 74 0.66 -3.60 -10.67
CA LEU A 74 2.08 -3.45 -10.34
C LEU A 74 2.50 -2.04 -9.87
N TYR A 75 1.73 -0.99 -10.17
CA TYR A 75 2.00 0.36 -9.65
C TYR A 75 1.83 0.46 -8.13
N LEU A 76 1.21 -0.54 -7.49
CA LEU A 76 1.03 -0.60 -6.05
C LEU A 76 2.21 -1.23 -5.29
N ILE A 77 3.24 -1.70 -5.97
CA ILE A 77 4.44 -2.30 -5.35
C ILE A 77 5.05 -1.39 -4.28
N PRO A 78 5.29 -0.09 -4.53
CA PRO A 78 5.89 0.77 -3.52
C PRO A 78 5.08 0.84 -2.21
N GLN A 79 3.75 0.90 -2.33
CA GLN A 79 2.85 0.97 -1.17
C GLN A 79 2.84 -0.35 -0.39
N VAL A 80 2.83 -1.48 -1.08
CA VAL A 80 2.88 -2.81 -0.46
C VAL A 80 4.21 -3.01 0.26
N ASN A 81 5.32 -2.66 -0.38
CA ASN A 81 6.65 -2.82 0.19
C ASN A 81 6.92 -1.88 1.38
N ALA A 82 6.27 -0.72 1.42
CA ALA A 82 6.39 0.22 2.53
C ALA A 82 5.51 -0.14 3.74
N ALA A 83 4.54 -1.03 3.57
CA ALA A 83 3.61 -1.40 4.61
C ALA A 83 4.23 -2.41 5.58
N ARG A 84 4.13 -2.14 6.88
CA ARG A 84 4.31 -3.17 7.89
C ARG A 84 3.07 -4.04 8.03
N LYS A 85 1.91 -3.39 8.00
CA LYS A 85 0.60 -4.05 7.96
C LYS A 85 -0.16 -3.62 6.72
N LEU A 86 -0.71 -4.57 6.01
CA LEU A 86 -1.51 -4.35 4.81
C LEU A 86 -2.90 -4.91 5.00
N ILE A 87 -3.91 -4.05 4.90
CA ILE A 87 -5.32 -4.45 4.89
C ILE A 87 -5.86 -4.22 3.49
N ILE A 88 -6.42 -5.25 2.89
CA ILE A 88 -6.94 -5.24 1.53
C ILE A 88 -8.45 -5.45 1.56
N PHE A 89 -9.19 -4.56 0.90
CA PHE A 89 -10.60 -4.75 0.59
C PHE A 89 -10.73 -5.11 -0.89
N ASP A 90 -11.41 -6.21 -1.19
CA ASP A 90 -11.68 -6.63 -2.56
C ASP A 90 -12.98 -7.44 -2.65
N ALA A 91 -13.64 -7.38 -3.81
CA ALA A 91 -14.74 -8.28 -4.13
C ALA A 91 -14.15 -9.58 -4.68
N VAL A 92 -14.38 -10.69 -3.99
CA VAL A 92 -13.83 -11.99 -4.38
C VAL A 92 -14.91 -13.04 -4.42
N ASP A 93 -15.01 -13.73 -5.55
CA ASP A 93 -15.97 -14.83 -5.71
C ASP A 93 -15.49 -16.09 -4.98
N TYR A 94 -16.15 -16.37 -3.87
CA TYR A 94 -15.90 -17.54 -3.04
C TYR A 94 -16.94 -18.66 -3.26
N GLY A 95 -17.97 -18.40 -4.06
CA GLY A 95 -19.12 -19.27 -4.20
C GLY A 95 -20.01 -19.28 -2.96
N LEU A 96 -20.06 -18.17 -2.23
CA LEU A 96 -20.89 -17.96 -1.04
C LEU A 96 -22.13 -17.12 -1.38
N GLU A 97 -22.99 -16.92 -0.40
CA GLU A 97 -24.10 -15.99 -0.54
C GLU A 97 -23.57 -14.55 -0.76
N PRO A 98 -24.13 -13.78 -1.73
CA PRO A 98 -23.73 -12.41 -1.95
C PRO A 98 -23.75 -11.55 -0.69
N GLY A 99 -22.74 -10.71 -0.48
CA GLY A 99 -22.56 -9.88 0.70
C GLY A 99 -21.85 -10.58 1.86
N THR A 100 -21.56 -11.86 1.77
CA THR A 100 -20.78 -12.58 2.78
C THR A 100 -19.34 -12.06 2.79
N LEU A 101 -18.85 -11.71 3.98
CA LEU A 101 -17.45 -11.34 4.19
C LEU A 101 -16.62 -12.55 4.55
N LYS A 102 -15.41 -12.59 4.01
CA LYS A 102 -14.40 -13.60 4.34
C LYS A 102 -13.07 -12.93 4.65
N LEU A 103 -12.44 -13.36 5.74
CA LEU A 103 -11.13 -12.90 6.15
C LEU A 103 -10.08 -13.96 5.77
N VAL A 104 -9.00 -13.52 5.15
CA VAL A 104 -7.84 -14.35 4.82
C VAL A 104 -6.58 -13.63 5.29
N GLU A 105 -5.67 -14.34 5.91
CA GLU A 105 -4.53 -13.74 6.60
C GLU A 105 -3.17 -14.20 6.04
N ASN A 106 -2.24 -13.29 6.06
CA ASN A 106 -0.80 -13.49 5.84
C ASN A 106 -0.46 -14.29 4.58
N ASP A 107 0.26 -15.39 4.70
CA ASP A 107 0.74 -16.19 3.58
C ASP A 107 -0.36 -16.89 2.77
N GLU A 108 -1.57 -16.96 3.32
CA GLU A 108 -2.71 -17.51 2.61
C GLU A 108 -3.27 -16.55 1.57
N VAL A 109 -3.06 -15.25 1.73
CA VAL A 109 -3.65 -14.21 0.87
C VAL A 109 -3.23 -14.39 -0.60
N PRO A 110 -1.94 -14.48 -0.97
CA PRO A 110 -1.55 -14.69 -2.36
C PRO A 110 -2.07 -16.00 -2.94
N ARG A 111 -2.04 -17.07 -2.16
CA ARG A 111 -2.56 -18.38 -2.58
C ARG A 111 -4.06 -18.34 -2.83
N PHE A 112 -4.76 -17.67 -1.94
CA PHE A 112 -6.20 -17.56 -2.01
C PHE A 112 -6.63 -16.74 -3.23
N MET A 113 -5.96 -15.61 -3.49
CA MET A 113 -6.19 -14.80 -4.67
C MET A 113 -5.87 -15.54 -5.98
N GLY A 114 -4.95 -16.49 -5.97
CA GLY A 114 -4.60 -17.32 -7.13
C GLY A 114 -5.50 -18.53 -7.41
N ALA A 115 -6.26 -18.98 -6.42
CA ALA A 115 -7.05 -20.20 -6.50
C ALA A 115 -8.45 -20.01 -7.11
N LYS A 116 -8.92 -18.77 -7.23
CA LYS A 116 -10.28 -18.44 -7.70
C LYS A 116 -10.25 -17.82 -9.09
N LYS A 117 -11.35 -17.97 -9.84
CA LYS A 117 -11.55 -17.20 -11.08
C LYS A 117 -11.64 -15.72 -10.71
N MET A 118 -10.70 -14.95 -11.22
CA MET A 118 -10.52 -13.56 -10.81
C MET A 118 -10.65 -12.67 -12.03
N SER A 119 -11.09 -11.44 -11.81
CA SER A 119 -11.02 -10.40 -12.81
C SER A 119 -9.56 -10.05 -13.14
N LEU A 120 -9.33 -9.41 -14.27
CA LEU A 120 -7.96 -9.07 -14.72
C LEU A 120 -7.19 -8.21 -13.71
N HIS A 121 -7.86 -7.33 -12.97
CA HIS A 121 -7.21 -6.48 -11.97
C HIS A 121 -6.76 -7.27 -10.72
N GLN A 122 -7.51 -8.30 -10.34
CA GLN A 122 -7.14 -9.17 -9.22
C GLN A 122 -5.89 -10.00 -9.56
N THR A 123 -5.79 -10.49 -10.79
CA THR A 123 -4.59 -11.18 -11.25
C THR A 123 -3.35 -10.28 -11.13
N GLY A 124 -3.45 -9.01 -11.56
CA GLY A 124 -2.35 -8.06 -11.44
C GLY A 124 -1.92 -7.78 -10.00
N PHE A 125 -2.88 -7.72 -9.06
CA PHE A 125 -2.56 -7.50 -7.65
C PHE A 125 -1.98 -8.74 -6.97
N GLN A 126 -2.43 -9.92 -7.34
CA GLN A 126 -1.81 -11.16 -6.88
C GLN A 126 -0.31 -11.20 -7.23
N GLU A 127 0.06 -10.78 -8.44
CA GLU A 127 1.45 -10.69 -8.87
C GLU A 127 2.26 -9.74 -7.99
N VAL A 128 1.67 -8.62 -7.55
CA VAL A 128 2.31 -7.69 -6.59
C VAL A 128 2.65 -8.39 -5.28
N LEU A 129 1.70 -9.13 -4.72
CA LEU A 129 1.91 -9.87 -3.46
C LEU A 129 2.95 -10.97 -3.61
N MET A 130 2.90 -11.72 -4.72
CA MET A 130 3.90 -12.75 -5.02
C MET A 130 5.29 -12.16 -5.20
N LEU A 131 5.41 -11.02 -5.87
CA LEU A 131 6.68 -10.33 -6.04
C LEU A 131 7.22 -9.83 -4.70
N ALA A 132 6.36 -9.28 -3.84
CA ALA A 132 6.76 -8.86 -2.48
C ALA A 132 7.30 -10.03 -1.65
N GLN A 133 6.68 -11.21 -1.76
CA GLN A 133 7.20 -12.43 -1.12
C GLN A 133 8.55 -12.85 -1.68
N LEU A 134 8.69 -12.84 -3.01
CA LEU A 134 9.93 -13.24 -3.69
C LEU A 134 11.11 -12.32 -3.36
N THR A 135 10.84 -11.04 -3.19
CA THR A 135 11.86 -10.02 -2.86
C THR A 135 12.06 -9.81 -1.37
N GLU A 136 11.44 -10.63 -0.52
CA GLU A 136 11.50 -10.53 0.94
C GLU A 136 11.03 -9.16 1.49
N GLN A 137 10.10 -8.53 0.77
CA GLN A 137 9.48 -7.24 1.13
C GLN A 137 7.99 -7.38 1.43
N TYR A 138 7.55 -8.58 1.77
CA TYR A 138 6.17 -8.85 2.15
C TYR A 138 5.89 -8.23 3.52
N PRO A 139 4.74 -7.55 3.70
CA PRO A 139 4.38 -6.98 5.00
C PRO A 139 4.36 -8.04 6.12
N ASP A 140 4.65 -7.63 7.35
CA ASP A 140 4.64 -8.53 8.51
C ASP A 140 3.25 -9.13 8.77
N GLU A 141 2.23 -8.33 8.52
CA GLU A 141 0.84 -8.76 8.64
C GLU A 141 0.05 -8.33 7.39
N VAL A 142 -0.68 -9.27 6.80
CA VAL A 142 -1.58 -9.02 5.67
C VAL A 142 -2.96 -9.56 6.00
N LEU A 143 -3.99 -8.75 5.80
CA LEU A 143 -5.39 -9.12 5.97
C LEU A 143 -6.16 -8.79 4.69
N LEU A 144 -6.74 -9.80 4.07
CA LEU A 144 -7.73 -9.62 3.01
C LEU A 144 -9.13 -9.71 3.59
N ILE A 145 -9.90 -8.65 3.43
CA ILE A 145 -11.33 -8.61 3.72
C ILE A 145 -12.05 -8.70 2.38
N GLY A 146 -12.42 -9.92 2.01
CA GLY A 146 -13.11 -10.21 0.76
C GLY A 146 -14.62 -10.22 0.95
N CYS A 147 -15.34 -9.60 0.02
CA CYS A 147 -16.79 -9.65 -0.02
C CYS A 147 -17.25 -10.49 -1.21
N GLN A 148 -18.15 -11.44 -0.97
CA GLN A 148 -18.78 -12.21 -2.04
C GLN A 148 -19.65 -11.27 -2.87
N PRO A 149 -19.33 -11.06 -4.17
CA PRO A 149 -20.17 -10.28 -5.05
C PRO A 149 -21.41 -11.06 -5.49
N GLN A 150 -22.44 -10.32 -5.88
CA GLN A 150 -23.58 -10.88 -6.61
C GLN A 150 -23.26 -10.93 -8.09
N GLU A 151 -22.62 -9.88 -8.59
CA GLU A 151 -22.28 -9.70 -10.00
C GLU A 151 -20.90 -9.07 -10.13
N LEU A 152 -20.03 -9.66 -10.96
CA LEU A 152 -18.67 -9.17 -11.23
C LEU A 152 -18.53 -8.50 -12.61
N GLU A 153 -19.54 -8.62 -13.48
CA GLU A 153 -19.53 -8.09 -14.85
C GLU A 153 -20.73 -7.17 -15.14
#